data_c158a93f0db31927d7e1d981becb2d54
#
_entry.id   c158a93f0db31927d7e1d981becb2d54
#
_cell.length_a   1.000
_cell.length_b   1.000
_cell.length_c   1.000
_cell.angle_alpha   90.00
_cell.angle_beta   90.00
_cell.angle_gamma   90.00
#
_symmetry.space_group_name_H-M   'P 1'
#
loop_
_entity.id
_entity.type
_entity.pdbx_description
1 polymer ?
#
loop_
_entity_poly.entity_id
_entity_poly.type
_entity_poly.pdbx_seq_one_letter_code
_entity_poly.pdbx_strand_id
1 'polypeptide(L)'
;MEFSLVFGIMSIIPIIMFVVVFCVVIAVFVKVLKQKQTNDRSPRLTVNAEVVGKRTEISHRHHGSEDHMSHTSTYYYVTFQVASGDRMERHVPGYEYGLMIEGDFGDLTFQGTRFLSFARKAPAMDEA
;
A
#
# COMPACT_ATOMS: atom_id res chain seq x y z
N MET A 1 -55.13 3.57 11.32
CA MET A 1 -54.06 2.66 11.77
C MET A 1 -53.07 2.31 10.69
N GLU A 2 -53.44 2.24 9.42
CA GLU A 2 -52.48 1.95 8.34
C GLU A 2 -51.46 3.04 8.15
N PHE A 3 -51.81 4.30 8.39
CA PHE A 3 -50.86 5.42 8.28
C PHE A 3 -49.75 5.36 9.30
N SER A 4 -50.01 4.93 10.51
CA SER A 4 -48.98 4.85 11.54
C SER A 4 -47.97 3.73 11.26
N LEU A 5 -48.42 2.64 10.66
CA LEU A 5 -47.52 1.54 10.23
C LEU A 5 -46.64 1.96 9.06
N VAL A 6 -47.21 2.66 8.08
CA VAL A 6 -46.45 3.16 6.92
C VAL A 6 -45.43 4.19 7.35
N PHE A 7 -45.79 5.13 8.21
CA PHE A 7 -44.88 6.12 8.77
C PHE A 7 -43.77 5.46 9.60
N GLY A 8 -44.11 4.44 10.38
CA GLY A 8 -43.15 3.67 11.15
C GLY A 8 -42.15 2.97 10.27
N ILE A 9 -42.60 2.32 9.21
CA ILE A 9 -41.74 1.64 8.25
C ILE A 9 -40.86 2.64 7.50
N MET A 10 -41.43 3.74 7.05
CA MET A 10 -40.68 4.78 6.35
C MET A 10 -39.63 5.45 7.22
N SER A 11 -39.86 5.53 8.52
CA SER A 11 -38.87 6.06 9.46
C SER A 11 -37.71 5.10 9.73
N ILE A 12 -37.98 3.80 9.64
CA ILE A 12 -36.98 2.76 9.93
C ILE A 12 -35.96 2.61 8.78
N ILE A 13 -36.40 2.75 7.53
CA ILE A 13 -35.58 2.57 6.36
C ILE A 13 -34.31 3.43 6.39
N PRO A 14 -34.36 4.76 6.60
CA PRO A 14 -33.13 5.56 6.64
C PRO A 14 -32.23 5.21 7.83
N ILE A 15 -32.83 4.79 8.94
CA ILE A 15 -32.04 4.36 10.11
C ILE A 15 -31.26 3.09 9.78
N ILE A 16 -31.91 2.12 9.14
CA ILE A 16 -31.25 0.87 8.73
C ILE A 16 -30.16 1.16 7.73
N MET A 17 -30.38 2.02 6.74
CA MET A 17 -29.37 2.41 5.77
C MET A 17 -28.16 3.06 6.46
N PHE A 18 -28.43 3.94 7.42
CA PHE A 18 -27.36 4.60 8.17
C PHE A 18 -26.51 3.59 8.97
N VAL A 19 -27.19 2.64 9.62
CA VAL A 19 -26.50 1.58 10.39
C VAL A 19 -25.63 0.72 9.47
N VAL A 20 -26.16 0.34 8.30
CA VAL A 20 -25.41 -0.47 7.33
C VAL A 20 -24.15 0.27 6.85
N VAL A 21 -24.29 1.53 6.47
CA VAL A 21 -23.15 2.35 6.02
C VAL A 21 -22.13 2.48 7.14
N PHE A 22 -22.59 2.73 8.36
CA PHE A 22 -21.70 2.86 9.52
C PHE A 22 -20.93 1.56 9.79
N CYS A 23 -21.60 0.41 9.69
CA CYS A 23 -20.94 -0.90 9.85
C CYS A 23 -19.88 -1.14 8.77
N VAL A 24 -20.17 -0.76 7.53
CA VAL A 24 -19.19 -0.90 6.43
C VAL A 24 -17.95 -0.03 6.69
N VAL A 25 -18.16 1.20 7.13
CA VAL A 25 -17.05 2.12 7.44
C VAL A 25 -16.19 1.56 8.57
N ILE A 26 -16.81 1.05 9.63
CA ILE A 26 -16.08 0.43 10.75
C ILE A 26 -15.30 -0.80 10.27
N ALA A 27 -15.90 -1.65 9.43
CA ALA A 27 -15.24 -2.85 8.92
C ALA A 27 -14.00 -2.50 8.10
N VAL A 28 -14.08 -1.50 7.23
CA VAL A 28 -12.93 -1.02 6.44
C VAL A 28 -11.85 -0.47 7.37
N PHE A 29 -12.24 0.32 8.36
CA PHE A 29 -11.29 0.92 9.30
C PHE A 29 -10.55 -0.15 10.11
N VAL A 30 -11.27 -1.17 10.57
CA VAL A 30 -10.66 -2.30 11.30
C VAL A 30 -9.68 -3.07 10.42
N LYS A 31 -10.00 -3.28 9.14
CA LYS A 31 -9.08 -3.94 8.21
C LYS A 31 -7.78 -3.18 8.04
N VAL A 32 -7.86 -1.86 7.89
CA VAL A 32 -6.65 -1.01 7.76
C VAL A 32 -5.80 -1.09 9.02
N LEU A 33 -6.42 -1.02 10.20
CA LEU A 33 -5.68 -1.11 11.46
C LEU A 33 -5.04 -2.48 11.65
N LYS A 34 -5.73 -3.55 11.30
CA LYS A 34 -5.18 -4.91 11.39
C LYS A 34 -3.99 -5.10 10.48
N GLN A 35 -4.03 -4.56 9.27
CA GLN A 35 -2.90 -4.65 8.35
C GLN A 35 -1.67 -3.97 8.92
N LYS A 36 -1.84 -2.79 9.51
CA LYS A 36 -0.74 -2.08 10.16
C LYS A 36 -0.16 -2.88 11.32
N GLN A 37 -1.01 -3.45 12.16
CA GLN A 37 -0.55 -4.30 13.28
C GLN A 37 0.18 -5.53 12.79
N THR A 38 -0.30 -6.16 11.72
CA THR A 38 0.35 -7.33 11.15
C THR A 38 1.76 -6.99 10.68
N ASN A 39 1.95 -5.86 10.01
CA ASN A 39 3.28 -5.42 9.58
C ASN A 39 4.18 -5.12 10.78
N ASP A 40 3.66 -4.47 11.82
CA ASP A 40 4.43 -4.14 13.03
C ASP A 40 4.85 -5.38 13.81
N ARG A 41 4.04 -6.43 13.78
CA ARG A 41 4.32 -7.70 14.45
C ARG A 41 5.16 -8.65 13.62
N SER A 42 5.27 -8.43 12.33
CA SER A 42 6.07 -9.28 11.45
C SER A 42 7.55 -9.11 11.77
N PRO A 43 8.34 -10.19 11.73
CA PRO A 43 9.77 -10.06 11.94
C PRO A 43 10.42 -9.32 10.80
N ARG A 44 11.49 -8.61 11.11
CA ARG A 44 12.33 -8.01 10.07
C ARG A 44 13.17 -9.11 9.44
N LEU A 45 13.07 -9.22 8.13
CA LEU A 45 13.80 -10.22 7.36
C LEU A 45 14.74 -9.51 6.40
N THR A 46 15.95 -10.03 6.30
CA THR A 46 16.94 -9.58 5.34
C THR A 46 17.27 -10.74 4.41
N VAL A 47 17.04 -10.54 3.12
CA VAL A 47 17.27 -11.57 2.11
C VAL A 47 18.05 -10.99 0.95
N ASN A 48 18.82 -11.85 0.27
CA ASN A 48 19.45 -11.45 -0.98
C ASN A 48 18.39 -11.29 -2.07
N ALA A 49 18.43 -10.17 -2.76
CA ALA A 49 17.44 -9.88 -3.79
C ALA A 49 18.08 -9.12 -4.95
N GLU A 50 17.48 -9.28 -6.12
CA GLU A 50 17.85 -8.55 -7.32
C GLU A 50 16.70 -7.67 -7.75
N VAL A 51 16.98 -6.43 -8.15
CA VAL A 51 15.98 -5.53 -8.71
C VAL A 51 15.68 -5.97 -10.15
N VAL A 52 14.50 -6.50 -10.38
CA VAL A 52 14.09 -6.99 -11.70
C VAL A 52 13.09 -6.10 -12.40
N GLY A 53 12.49 -5.16 -11.69
CA GLY A 53 11.54 -4.24 -12.29
C GLY A 53 11.32 -3.02 -11.42
N LYS A 54 10.98 -1.92 -12.07
CA LYS A 54 10.63 -0.65 -11.41
C LYS A 54 9.43 -0.08 -12.12
N ARG A 55 8.48 0.47 -11.36
CA ARG A 55 7.36 1.20 -11.93
C ARG A 55 6.94 2.36 -11.06
N THR A 56 6.33 3.34 -11.68
CA THR A 56 5.73 4.47 -10.98
C THR A 56 4.23 4.47 -11.24
N GLU A 57 3.48 4.89 -10.23
CA GLU A 57 2.04 5.06 -10.35
C GLU A 57 1.70 6.49 -9.96
N ILE A 58 1.02 7.19 -10.85
CA ILE A 58 0.65 8.57 -10.64
C ILE A 58 -0.85 8.61 -10.36
N SER A 59 -1.19 9.15 -9.20
CA SER A 59 -2.58 9.34 -8.80
C SER A 59 -2.94 10.81 -8.93
N HIS A 60 -3.92 11.10 -9.77
CA HIS A 60 -4.48 12.45 -9.91
C HIS A 60 -5.75 12.54 -9.09
N ARG A 61 -5.74 13.39 -8.06
CA ARG A 61 -6.95 13.73 -7.34
C ARG A 61 -7.41 15.10 -7.79
N HIS A 62 -8.49 15.12 -8.55
CA HIS A 62 -9.20 16.34 -8.82
C HIS A 62 -10.18 16.57 -7.67
N HIS A 63 -9.85 17.53 -6.81
CA HIS A 63 -10.89 18.11 -5.98
C HIS A 63 -11.66 19.07 -6.88
N GLY A 64 -12.90 18.74 -7.18
CA GLY A 64 -13.78 19.59 -7.99
C GLY A 64 -14.20 20.88 -7.29
N SER A 65 -13.33 21.46 -6.51
CA SER A 65 -13.55 22.74 -5.86
C SER A 65 -12.87 23.84 -6.66
N GLU A 66 -13.31 25.04 -6.43
CA GLU A 66 -12.89 26.26 -7.14
C GLU A 66 -11.39 26.52 -7.06
N ASP A 67 -10.66 25.80 -6.28
CA ASP A 67 -9.23 26.02 -6.03
C ASP A 67 -8.32 25.31 -7.02
N HIS A 68 -8.67 24.97 -8.15
CA HIS A 68 -7.81 24.45 -9.23
C HIS A 68 -6.53 23.70 -8.82
N MET A 69 -6.43 23.28 -7.56
CA MET A 69 -5.28 22.53 -7.07
C MET A 69 -5.47 21.05 -7.33
N SER A 70 -4.86 20.59 -8.41
CA SER A 70 -4.72 19.16 -8.63
C SER A 70 -3.57 18.65 -7.78
N HIS A 71 -3.86 17.81 -6.78
CA HIS A 71 -2.82 17.12 -6.05
C HIS A 71 -2.44 15.87 -6.83
N THR A 72 -1.21 15.88 -7.35
CA THR A 72 -0.64 14.73 -8.02
C THR A 72 0.26 14.01 -7.03
N SER A 73 -0.05 12.75 -6.73
CA SER A 73 0.80 11.91 -5.89
C SER A 73 1.45 10.84 -6.76
N THR A 74 2.76 10.71 -6.62
CA THR A 74 3.52 9.68 -7.33
C THR A 74 3.94 8.60 -6.34
N TYR A 75 3.62 7.37 -6.67
CA TYR A 75 4.01 6.21 -5.89
C TYR A 75 5.04 5.39 -6.66
N TYR A 76 6.06 4.94 -5.97
CA TYR A 76 7.17 4.21 -6.54
C TYR A 76 7.15 2.77 -6.07
N TYR A 77 7.27 1.84 -7.02
CA TYR A 77 7.27 0.41 -6.73
C TYR A 77 8.49 -0.25 -7.37
N VAL A 78 9.11 -1.13 -6.63
CA VAL A 78 10.25 -1.91 -7.11
C VAL A 78 9.93 -3.39 -6.92
N THR A 79 10.19 -4.17 -7.96
CA THR A 79 10.03 -5.63 -7.91
C THR A 79 11.39 -6.26 -7.65
N PHE A 80 11.45 -7.05 -6.58
CA PHE A 80 12.65 -7.76 -6.17
C PHE A 80 12.45 -9.25 -6.43
N GLN A 81 13.50 -9.89 -6.94
CA GLN A 81 13.53 -11.35 -7.09
C GLN A 81 14.51 -11.91 -6.07
N VAL A 82 14.04 -12.81 -5.21
CA VAL A 82 14.85 -13.46 -4.19
C VAL A 82 15.48 -14.75 -4.72
N ALA A 83 16.40 -15.33 -3.93
CA ALA A 83 17.16 -16.50 -4.36
C ALA A 83 16.29 -17.70 -4.73
N SER A 84 15.10 -17.82 -4.15
CA SER A 84 14.15 -18.89 -4.50
C SER A 84 13.49 -18.71 -5.87
N GLY A 85 13.69 -17.56 -6.52
CA GLY A 85 13.02 -17.22 -7.76
C GLY A 85 11.72 -16.47 -7.58
N ASP A 86 11.23 -16.34 -6.35
CA ASP A 86 10.01 -15.60 -6.05
C ASP A 86 10.22 -14.10 -6.28
N ARG A 87 9.21 -13.44 -6.81
CA ARG A 87 9.21 -12.01 -7.04
C ARG A 87 8.25 -11.34 -6.09
N MET A 88 8.68 -10.22 -5.53
CA MET A 88 7.83 -9.42 -4.67
C MET A 88 7.97 -7.95 -5.03
N GLU A 89 6.82 -7.28 -5.17
CA GLU A 89 6.78 -5.85 -5.41
C GLU A 89 6.57 -5.11 -4.10
N ARG A 90 7.37 -4.07 -3.87
CA ARG A 90 7.28 -3.27 -2.66
C ARG A 90 7.19 -1.79 -3.01
N HIS A 91 6.37 -1.09 -2.26
CA HIS A 91 6.31 0.37 -2.30
C HIS A 91 7.55 0.93 -1.62
N VAL A 92 8.29 1.79 -2.32
CA VAL A 92 9.54 2.37 -1.83
C VAL A 92 9.47 3.89 -1.85
N PRO A 93 10.21 4.58 -0.98
CA PRO A 93 10.34 6.04 -1.08
C PRO A 93 11.03 6.46 -2.38
N GLY A 94 10.72 7.67 -2.84
CA GLY A 94 11.28 8.17 -4.10
C GLY A 94 12.80 8.23 -4.12
N TYR A 95 13.43 8.58 -2.98
CA TYR A 95 14.89 8.63 -2.92
C TYR A 95 15.51 7.24 -3.03
N GLU A 96 14.86 6.21 -2.50
CA GLU A 96 15.32 4.83 -2.65
C GLU A 96 15.12 4.33 -4.08
N TYR A 97 13.98 4.67 -4.67
CA TYR A 97 13.68 4.31 -6.05
C TYR A 97 14.73 4.84 -7.02
N GLY A 98 15.18 6.08 -6.81
CA GLY A 98 16.19 6.70 -7.65
C GLY A 98 17.58 6.08 -7.52
N LEU A 99 17.88 5.44 -6.39
CA LEU A 99 19.15 4.77 -6.16
C LEU A 99 19.20 3.35 -6.71
N MET A 100 18.05 2.76 -7.01
CA MET A 100 17.97 1.39 -7.51
C MET A 100 17.89 1.36 -9.02
N ILE A 101 18.64 0.44 -9.62
CA ILE A 101 18.65 0.20 -11.06
C ILE A 101 18.32 -1.26 -11.29
N GLU A 102 17.58 -1.56 -12.36
CA GLU A 102 17.31 -2.95 -12.73
C GLU A 102 18.63 -3.71 -12.92
N GLY A 103 18.72 -4.87 -12.29
CA GLY A 103 19.94 -5.65 -12.25
C GLY A 103 20.77 -5.46 -11.00
N ASP A 104 20.47 -4.48 -10.16
CA ASP A 104 21.16 -4.29 -8.89
C ASP A 104 20.91 -5.49 -7.97
N PHE A 105 21.97 -5.92 -7.30
CA PHE A 105 21.93 -7.05 -6.37
C PHE A 105 22.31 -6.56 -4.98
N GLY A 106 21.62 -7.05 -3.98
CA GLY A 106 21.92 -6.62 -2.61
C GLY A 106 21.03 -7.29 -1.58
N ASP A 107 21.09 -6.74 -0.37
CA ASP A 107 20.31 -7.22 0.76
C ASP A 107 19.04 -6.37 0.91
N LEU A 108 17.88 -7.01 0.74
CA LEU A 108 16.59 -6.39 0.95
C LEU A 108 16.13 -6.69 2.36
N THR A 109 15.84 -5.63 3.12
CA THR A 109 15.24 -5.74 4.45
C THR A 109 13.80 -5.28 4.39
N PHE A 110 12.91 -6.12 4.87
CA PHE A 110 11.47 -5.81 4.88
C PHE A 110 10.82 -6.35 6.15
N GLN A 111 9.65 -5.84 6.45
CA GLN A 111 8.85 -6.27 7.58
C GLN A 111 7.40 -6.44 7.09
N GLY A 112 6.96 -7.70 6.92
CA GLY A 112 5.67 -7.97 6.30
C GLY A 112 5.62 -7.43 4.87
N THR A 113 4.70 -6.51 4.61
CA THR A 113 4.58 -5.84 3.31
C THR A 113 5.37 -4.54 3.23
N ARG A 114 6.00 -4.14 4.33
CA ARG A 114 6.69 -2.86 4.44
C ARG A 114 8.14 -2.99 3.98
N PHE A 115 8.55 -2.16 3.02
CA PHE A 115 9.94 -2.01 2.65
C PHE A 115 10.68 -1.19 3.71
N LEU A 116 11.84 -1.68 4.15
CA LEU A 116 12.67 -0.97 5.11
C LEU A 116 13.93 -0.42 4.47
N SER A 117 14.73 -1.26 3.81
CA SER A 117 15.95 -0.82 3.14
C SER A 117 16.42 -1.84 2.12
N PHE A 118 17.25 -1.37 1.20
CA PHE A 118 17.95 -2.21 0.23
C PHE A 118 19.40 -1.78 0.19
N ALA A 119 20.28 -2.66 0.65
CA ALA A 119 21.73 -2.42 0.67
C ALA A 119 22.33 -3.05 -0.56
N ARG A 120 22.60 -2.24 -1.58
CA ARG A 120 23.23 -2.68 -2.83
C ARG A 120 24.63 -3.21 -2.56
N LYS A 121 24.92 -4.39 -3.10
CA LYS A 121 26.24 -4.96 -3.05
C LYS A 121 27.04 -4.53 -4.28
N ALA A 122 28.32 -4.23 -4.06
CA ALA A 122 29.21 -3.91 -5.16
C ALA A 122 29.31 -5.08 -6.12
N PRO A 123 29.38 -4.83 -7.45
CA PRO A 123 29.58 -5.91 -8.41
C PRO A 123 30.83 -6.69 -8.12
N ALA A 124 30.81 -8.00 -8.43
CA ALA A 124 31.96 -8.88 -8.19
C ALA A 124 33.22 -8.47 -8.94
N MET A 125 33.12 -7.61 -9.93
CA MET A 125 34.26 -7.07 -10.68
C MET A 125 35.16 -6.20 -9.82
N ASP A 126 34.68 -5.70 -8.71
CA ASP A 126 35.49 -4.87 -7.81
C ASP A 126 36.47 -5.70 -6.99
N GLU A 127 36.36 -7.01 -7.05
CA GLU A 127 37.27 -7.92 -6.34
C GLU A 127 38.55 -8.27 -7.11
N ALA A 128 38.65 -7.78 -8.31
CA ALA A 128 39.82 -8.08 -9.14
C ALA A 128 41.05 -7.31 -8.71
#